data_0ba78adcae594f6ac8a5c6571343aeaa
#
_entry.id   0ba78adcae594f6ac8a5c6571343aeaa
#
_cell.length_a   1.000
_cell.length_b   1.000
_cell.length_c   1.000
_cell.angle_alpha   90.00
_cell.angle_beta   90.00
_cell.angle_gamma   90.00
#
_symmetry.space_group_name_H-M   'P 1'
#
loop_
_entity.id
_entity.type
_entity.pdbx_description
1 polymer ?
#
loop_
_entity_poly.entity_id
_entity_poly.type
_entity_poly.pdbx_seq_one_letter_code
_entity_poly.pdbx_strand_id
1 'polypeptide(L)'
;MLRLLIVEDQPAVREVVAEIAAELDTGGADSGVEVMQVPSLADARMALCSEQWQGMITDMSLGDGNALEMIAQLRTEGVAVPPVILMSGFLTAARMAQAVDLGIEHVLSKPFSPDVLLECLNKLFCSDVQSEQPSNRVARSSDRLLPEMFDMDRRLGLVYRMFEEMPAHHDVSEICASALGLAIEVVHADGGYLALFERQSQQLVQVAADGMASAVGSCHLDDTCFQALINGHDELLQAGVDGMGGVCWPGKQEASFVAVPVRLQGVAVGVLCLLRPGEVPLKSETRQILGLLVKKLDTLLDNRAVHAALAANMRETLIALVRSLEARDRYTRDHSARVGTLSAILAQDLGLDSDHVDLIRTGGLLHDIGKCGVPDSVLLKPGRYTDQEFAIMKAHPAIGDNILANMDTMVRERQMLRHHHERFDGYGYPDRLAGEDIPFDARIVCAADAIDAMTTHRVYRMARPLSFCLEQLKANSGTQFDPRVVEVAIAAIERGDVRTQAEASHQPDGVMPLSALISVKTEVRKYA
;
A
#
# COMPACT_ATOMS: atom_id res chain seq x y z
N MET A 1 20.46 48.04 26.56
CA MET A 1 20.94 46.83 25.90
C MET A 1 20.05 45.68 26.28
N LEU A 2 19.36 45.05 25.30
CA LEU A 2 18.41 43.95 25.50
C LEU A 2 19.20 42.66 25.63
N ARG A 3 18.97 41.82 26.66
CA ARG A 3 19.67 40.55 26.87
C ARG A 3 18.73 39.40 26.56
N LEU A 4 19.08 38.62 25.51
CA LEU A 4 18.32 37.49 25.03
C LEU A 4 19.08 36.19 25.26
N LEU A 5 18.38 35.17 25.76
CA LEU A 5 18.88 33.80 25.91
C LEU A 5 18.32 32.94 24.76
N ILE A 6 19.18 32.33 23.97
CA ILE A 6 18.82 31.41 22.89
C ILE A 6 19.21 29.99 23.28
N VAL A 7 18.21 29.08 23.27
CA VAL A 7 18.37 27.69 23.65
C VAL A 7 18.01 26.79 22.47
N GLU A 8 19.03 26.18 21.86
CA GLU A 8 18.86 25.35 20.66
C GLU A 8 20.05 24.37 20.58
N ASP A 9 19.78 23.07 20.42
CA ASP A 9 20.82 22.05 20.38
C ASP A 9 21.56 21.98 19.02
N GLN A 10 20.90 22.35 17.94
CA GLN A 10 21.50 22.38 16.60
C GLN A 10 22.34 23.65 16.38
N PRO A 11 23.68 23.55 16.23
CA PRO A 11 24.54 24.73 16.12
C PRO A 11 24.18 25.69 14.97
N ALA A 12 23.84 25.13 13.80
CA ALA A 12 23.51 25.92 12.62
C ALA A 12 22.20 26.71 12.81
N VAL A 13 21.17 26.13 13.47
CA VAL A 13 19.89 26.80 13.75
C VAL A 13 20.10 27.88 14.82
N ARG A 14 20.86 27.56 15.87
CA ARG A 14 21.21 28.50 16.95
C ARG A 14 21.94 29.75 16.45
N GLU A 15 22.88 29.58 15.51
CA GLU A 15 23.63 30.67 14.89
C GLU A 15 22.72 31.59 14.05
N VAL A 16 21.86 31.00 13.21
CA VAL A 16 20.89 31.76 12.39
C VAL A 16 19.89 32.52 13.27
N VAL A 17 19.36 31.90 14.32
CA VAL A 17 18.43 32.57 15.25
C VAL A 17 19.11 33.74 15.97
N ALA A 18 20.40 33.60 16.32
CA ALA A 18 21.18 34.66 16.95
C ALA A 18 21.48 35.83 16.00
N GLU A 19 21.79 35.53 14.72
CA GLU A 19 21.96 36.57 13.70
C GLU A 19 20.67 37.37 13.51
N ILE A 20 19.52 36.71 13.35
CA ILE A 20 18.22 37.37 13.22
C ILE A 20 17.90 38.22 14.46
N ALA A 21 18.16 37.69 15.66
CA ALA A 21 17.91 38.42 16.90
C ALA A 21 18.80 39.66 17.08
N ALA A 22 20.01 39.64 16.50
CA ALA A 22 20.93 40.77 16.50
C ALA A 22 20.49 41.92 15.56
N GLU A 23 19.63 41.66 14.58
CA GLU A 23 19.04 42.67 13.67
C GLU A 23 17.89 43.47 14.31
N LEU A 24 17.49 43.13 15.55
CA LEU A 24 16.39 43.80 16.22
C LEU A 24 16.75 45.26 16.53
N ASP A 25 16.00 46.21 15.97
CA ASP A 25 16.17 47.64 16.25
C ASP A 25 15.37 48.04 17.52
N THR A 26 16.07 48.27 18.60
CA THR A 26 15.47 48.63 19.93
C THR A 26 15.23 50.13 20.10
N GLY A 27 15.46 50.99 19.10
CA GLY A 27 14.99 52.38 18.99
C GLY A 27 15.64 53.40 19.93
N GLY A 28 16.81 53.14 20.53
CA GLY A 28 17.46 54.03 21.49
C GLY A 28 18.94 54.28 21.21
N ALA A 29 19.54 55.34 21.79
CA ALA A 29 20.94 55.71 21.62
C ALA A 29 21.98 54.66 22.14
N ASP A 30 21.53 53.67 22.93
CA ASP A 30 22.26 52.48 23.41
C ASP A 30 21.62 51.19 22.88
N SER A 31 21.19 51.20 21.62
CA SER A 31 20.46 50.11 20.97
C SER A 31 21.40 48.97 20.58
N GLY A 32 21.53 47.95 21.44
CA GLY A 32 22.20 46.69 21.15
C GLY A 32 21.50 45.52 21.82
N VAL A 33 21.48 44.38 21.13
CA VAL A 33 20.99 43.12 21.69
C VAL A 33 22.21 42.29 22.10
N GLU A 34 22.29 41.95 23.38
CA GLU A 34 23.27 40.97 23.87
C GLU A 34 22.65 39.59 23.82
N VAL A 35 23.20 38.69 23.01
CA VAL A 35 22.67 37.35 22.83
C VAL A 35 23.61 36.33 23.49
N MET A 36 23.07 35.56 24.43
CA MET A 36 23.73 34.37 24.97
C MET A 36 23.13 33.12 24.31
N GLN A 37 23.97 32.27 23.77
CA GLN A 37 23.60 31.03 23.11
C GLN A 37 23.96 29.84 23.97
N VAL A 38 23.02 28.92 24.24
CA VAL A 38 23.23 27.71 25.01
C VAL A 38 22.69 26.48 24.28
N PRO A 39 23.38 25.32 24.34
CA PRO A 39 22.97 24.13 23.58
C PRO A 39 22.00 23.21 24.32
N SER A 40 21.70 23.45 25.60
CA SER A 40 20.94 22.51 26.43
C SER A 40 20.00 23.22 27.41
N LEU A 41 18.98 22.50 27.88
CA LEU A 41 18.10 22.99 28.96
C LEU A 41 18.84 23.14 30.28
N ALA A 42 19.84 22.29 30.56
CA ALA A 42 20.67 22.38 31.75
C ALA A 42 21.45 23.70 31.79
N ASP A 43 22.06 24.10 30.65
CA ASP A 43 22.78 25.38 30.54
C ASP A 43 21.81 26.56 30.61
N ALA A 44 20.63 26.46 29.97
CA ALA A 44 19.58 27.47 30.03
C ALA A 44 19.12 27.70 31.50
N ARG A 45 18.92 26.63 32.26
CA ARG A 45 18.56 26.69 33.67
C ARG A 45 19.61 27.42 34.50
N MET A 46 20.91 27.09 34.27
CA MET A 46 21.99 27.77 34.95
C MET A 46 22.01 29.26 34.62
N ALA A 47 21.84 29.64 33.36
CA ALA A 47 21.79 31.04 32.93
C ALA A 47 20.61 31.79 33.55
N LEU A 48 19.43 31.18 33.60
CA LEU A 48 18.22 31.79 34.18
C LEU A 48 18.31 31.93 35.72
N CYS A 49 19.03 31.06 36.39
CA CYS A 49 19.24 31.16 37.85
C CYS A 49 20.34 32.15 38.23
N SER A 50 21.30 32.43 37.34
CA SER A 50 22.46 33.28 37.69
C SER A 50 22.32 34.73 37.25
N GLU A 51 21.51 35.02 36.21
CA GLU A 51 21.43 36.34 35.61
C GLU A 51 19.98 36.70 35.24
N GLN A 52 19.73 38.02 35.07
CA GLN A 52 18.42 38.49 34.60
C GLN A 52 18.40 38.64 33.08
N TRP A 53 17.35 38.07 32.48
CA TRP A 53 17.12 38.09 31.03
C TRP A 53 15.83 38.83 30.72
N GLN A 54 15.83 39.54 29.59
CA GLN A 54 14.64 40.27 29.12
C GLN A 54 13.80 39.40 28.17
N GLY A 55 14.41 38.34 27.56
CA GLY A 55 13.69 37.41 26.72
C GLY A 55 14.43 36.07 26.56
N MET A 56 13.67 35.06 26.21
CA MET A 56 14.23 33.73 25.87
C MET A 56 13.59 33.22 24.59
N ILE A 57 14.44 32.71 23.68
CA ILE A 57 14.03 31.96 22.49
C ILE A 57 14.48 30.54 22.73
N THR A 58 13.58 29.56 22.71
CA THR A 58 13.95 28.16 22.98
C THR A 58 13.30 27.20 22.02
N ASP A 59 14.03 26.14 21.60
CA ASP A 59 13.37 24.98 21.01
C ASP A 59 12.53 24.26 22.09
N MET A 60 11.40 23.72 21.70
CA MET A 60 10.51 22.94 22.57
C MET A 60 11.14 21.63 23.01
N SER A 61 11.85 20.95 22.11
CA SER A 61 12.42 19.62 22.33
C SER A 61 13.92 19.64 22.07
N LEU A 62 14.70 19.62 23.14
CA LEU A 62 16.16 19.53 23.09
C LEU A 62 16.62 18.12 23.48
N GLY A 63 17.86 17.80 23.18
CA GLY A 63 18.43 16.48 23.47
C GLY A 63 18.36 16.04 24.94
N ASP A 64 18.28 17.00 25.88
CA ASP A 64 18.22 16.78 27.33
C ASP A 64 16.81 17.00 27.94
N GLY A 65 15.76 17.24 27.13
CA GLY A 65 14.38 17.31 27.63
C GLY A 65 13.43 18.23 26.89
N ASN A 66 12.37 18.64 27.60
CA ASN A 66 11.32 19.52 27.11
C ASN A 66 11.37 20.90 27.78
N ALA A 67 11.39 21.97 26.98
CA ALA A 67 11.46 23.33 27.46
C ALA A 67 10.26 23.73 28.32
N LEU A 68 9.04 23.25 27.98
CA LEU A 68 7.83 23.56 28.76
C LEU A 68 7.89 22.99 30.18
N GLU A 69 8.46 21.78 30.33
CA GLU A 69 8.64 21.15 31.64
C GLU A 69 9.68 21.91 32.47
N MET A 70 10.79 22.32 31.88
CA MET A 70 11.79 23.15 32.54
C MET A 70 11.21 24.49 33.01
N ILE A 71 10.45 25.19 32.15
CA ILE A 71 9.82 26.45 32.46
C ILE A 71 8.82 26.29 33.63
N ALA A 72 8.02 25.23 33.62
CA ALA A 72 7.08 24.92 34.69
C ALA A 72 7.80 24.69 36.02
N GLN A 73 8.91 23.94 36.02
CA GLN A 73 9.72 23.72 37.22
C GLN A 73 10.34 25.00 37.75
N LEU A 74 10.95 25.83 36.91
CA LEU A 74 11.57 27.08 37.31
C LEU A 74 10.55 28.03 37.96
N ARG A 75 9.32 28.11 37.44
CA ARG A 75 8.23 28.90 38.03
C ARG A 75 7.81 28.37 39.41
N THR A 76 7.74 27.05 39.57
CA THR A 76 7.43 26.46 40.90
C THR A 76 8.55 26.70 41.92
N GLU A 77 9.78 26.80 41.46
CA GLU A 77 10.96 27.11 42.27
C GLU A 77 11.09 28.63 42.58
N GLY A 78 10.22 29.48 42.00
CA GLY A 78 10.24 30.92 42.19
C GLY A 78 11.32 31.65 41.37
N VAL A 79 11.89 31.00 40.35
CA VAL A 79 12.84 31.62 39.43
C VAL A 79 12.07 32.49 38.42
N ALA A 80 12.53 33.71 38.21
CA ALA A 80 11.93 34.63 37.24
C ALA A 80 12.26 34.16 35.81
N VAL A 81 11.27 33.66 35.09
CA VAL A 81 11.38 33.29 33.67
C VAL A 81 10.96 34.51 32.83
N PRO A 82 11.83 35.00 31.91
CA PRO A 82 11.51 36.12 31.04
C PRO A 82 10.41 35.72 30.01
N PRO A 83 9.87 36.67 29.24
CA PRO A 83 9.01 36.38 28.10
C PRO A 83 9.71 35.38 27.15
N VAL A 84 8.94 34.39 26.66
CA VAL A 84 9.47 33.25 25.88
C VAL A 84 8.88 33.25 24.49
N ILE A 85 9.75 33.06 23.48
CA ILE A 85 9.40 32.61 22.15
C ILE A 85 9.76 31.14 22.07
N LEU A 86 8.76 30.28 21.85
CA LEU A 86 8.95 28.84 21.74
C LEU A 86 9.03 28.44 20.27
N MET A 87 10.08 27.73 19.87
CA MET A 87 10.23 27.17 18.53
C MET A 87 9.90 25.67 18.56
N SER A 88 9.22 25.13 17.56
CA SER A 88 8.93 23.70 17.50
C SER A 88 8.80 23.20 16.08
N GLY A 89 9.41 22.04 15.79
CA GLY A 89 9.18 21.29 14.54
C GLY A 89 7.87 20.48 14.56
N PHE A 90 7.29 20.26 15.74
CA PHE A 90 6.07 19.46 15.90
C PHE A 90 5.22 20.02 17.07
N LEU A 91 4.15 20.71 16.72
CA LEU A 91 3.22 21.32 17.66
C LEU A 91 1.96 20.47 17.78
N THR A 92 1.70 19.88 18.96
CA THR A 92 0.43 19.22 19.26
C THR A 92 -0.48 20.16 20.06
N ALA A 93 -1.81 19.98 19.94
CA ALA A 93 -2.79 20.75 20.70
C ALA A 93 -2.54 20.69 22.23
N ALA A 94 -2.13 19.54 22.75
CA ALA A 94 -1.78 19.37 24.16
C ALA A 94 -0.57 20.23 24.60
N ARG A 95 0.49 20.26 23.78
CA ARG A 95 1.70 21.06 24.04
C ARG A 95 1.45 22.54 23.94
N MET A 96 0.56 22.94 23.05
CA MET A 96 0.16 24.34 22.92
C MET A 96 -0.70 24.78 24.10
N ALA A 97 -1.69 23.98 24.55
CA ALA A 97 -2.46 24.27 25.76
C ALA A 97 -1.51 24.45 26.95
N GLN A 98 -0.50 23.59 27.10
CA GLN A 98 0.52 23.68 28.12
C GLN A 98 1.36 24.98 28.01
N ALA A 99 1.72 25.40 26.79
CA ALA A 99 2.42 26.67 26.57
C ALA A 99 1.57 27.88 26.97
N VAL A 100 0.28 27.87 26.62
CA VAL A 100 -0.69 28.92 27.02
C VAL A 100 -0.87 28.95 28.52
N ASP A 101 -1.03 27.81 29.19
CA ASP A 101 -1.14 27.72 30.66
C ASP A 101 0.11 28.27 31.36
N LEU A 102 1.27 28.12 30.72
CA LEU A 102 2.53 28.72 31.14
C LEU A 102 2.69 30.20 30.71
N GLY A 103 1.66 30.83 30.12
CA GLY A 103 1.71 32.22 29.68
C GLY A 103 2.76 32.50 28.59
N ILE A 104 3.06 31.53 27.74
CA ILE A 104 3.92 31.72 26.59
C ILE A 104 3.06 32.22 25.44
N GLU A 105 3.29 33.49 25.04
CA GLU A 105 2.45 34.17 24.04
C GLU A 105 2.87 33.91 22.58
N HIS A 106 4.12 33.55 22.37
CA HIS A 106 4.68 33.36 21.01
C HIS A 106 5.23 31.97 20.80
N VAL A 107 4.63 31.24 19.85
CA VAL A 107 5.09 29.92 19.44
C VAL A 107 5.30 29.92 17.92
N LEU A 108 6.50 29.52 17.49
CA LEU A 108 6.89 29.48 16.08
C LEU A 108 7.03 28.02 15.61
N SER A 109 6.34 27.70 14.52
CA SER A 109 6.49 26.38 13.88
C SER A 109 7.69 26.38 12.93
N LYS A 110 8.63 25.47 13.10
CA LYS A 110 9.76 25.23 12.18
C LYS A 110 9.27 24.46 10.94
N PRO A 111 9.67 24.85 9.70
CA PRO A 111 10.53 25.97 9.35
C PRO A 111 9.79 27.30 9.33
N PHE A 112 10.42 28.37 9.81
CA PHE A 112 9.89 29.73 9.77
C PHE A 112 10.84 30.68 9.00
N SER A 113 10.30 31.77 8.46
CA SER A 113 11.14 32.79 7.80
C SER A 113 11.74 33.77 8.83
N PRO A 114 12.90 34.38 8.52
CA PRO A 114 13.50 35.42 9.35
C PRO A 114 12.52 36.54 9.75
N ASP A 115 11.68 36.96 8.80
CA ASP A 115 10.70 38.05 9.01
C ASP A 115 9.69 37.71 10.11
N VAL A 116 9.25 36.44 10.21
CA VAL A 116 8.29 36.00 11.23
C VAL A 116 8.91 36.02 12.63
N LEU A 117 10.18 35.62 12.75
CA LEU A 117 10.89 35.71 14.03
C LEU A 117 11.13 37.17 14.44
N LEU A 118 11.55 38.04 13.51
CA LEU A 118 11.68 39.49 13.77
C LEU A 118 10.37 40.15 14.18
N GLU A 119 9.26 39.77 13.53
CA GLU A 119 7.92 40.27 13.90
C GLU A 119 7.55 39.87 15.33
N CYS A 120 7.83 38.63 15.74
CA CYS A 120 7.59 38.17 17.12
C CYS A 120 8.48 38.91 18.13
N LEU A 121 9.76 39.09 17.81
CA LEU A 121 10.69 39.83 18.64
C LEU A 121 10.28 41.30 18.79
N ASN A 122 9.88 41.96 17.69
CA ASN A 122 9.36 43.34 17.73
C ASN A 122 8.09 43.47 18.56
N LYS A 123 7.17 42.55 18.48
CA LYS A 123 5.95 42.51 19.31
C LYS A 123 6.28 42.35 20.79
N LEU A 124 7.30 41.53 21.11
CA LEU A 124 7.66 41.24 22.50
C LEU A 124 8.41 42.41 23.18
N PHE A 125 9.27 43.12 22.42
CA PHE A 125 10.26 44.05 23.00
C PHE A 125 10.12 45.52 22.56
N CYS A 126 9.45 45.79 21.41
CA CYS A 126 9.42 47.14 20.82
C CYS A 126 8.03 47.82 20.88
N SER A 127 7.03 47.22 21.54
CA SER A 127 5.73 47.84 21.68
C SER A 127 5.70 48.79 22.88
N ASP A 128 5.85 50.08 22.66
CA ASP A 128 5.40 51.13 23.59
C ASP A 128 3.88 51.05 23.69
N VAL A 129 3.36 50.39 24.71
CA VAL A 129 1.92 50.30 24.98
C VAL A 129 1.61 50.86 26.36
N GLN A 130 0.98 52.02 26.33
CA GLN A 130 0.22 52.52 27.46
C GLN A 130 -0.89 51.52 27.84
N SER A 131 -0.77 51.08 29.10
CA SER A 131 -1.78 50.57 30.01
C SER A 131 -3.15 50.14 29.48
N GLU A 132 -3.28 48.84 29.16
CA GLU A 132 -4.52 48.09 29.40
C GLU A 132 -4.19 46.83 30.19
N GLN A 133 -5.05 46.50 31.18
CA GLN A 133 -4.83 45.38 32.11
C GLN A 133 -4.65 44.02 31.37
N PRO A 134 -3.71 43.18 31.80
CA PRO A 134 -3.33 41.94 31.09
C PRO A 134 -4.45 40.91 30.89
N SER A 135 -5.46 40.92 31.77
CA SER A 135 -6.52 39.90 31.79
C SER A 135 -7.52 39.95 30.63
N ASN A 136 -7.66 41.07 29.91
CA ASN A 136 -8.62 41.20 28.82
C ASN A 136 -8.02 41.00 27.40
N ARG A 137 -6.69 41.05 27.27
CA ARG A 137 -6.01 40.78 25.99
C ARG A 137 -5.79 39.29 25.74
N VAL A 138 -5.43 38.55 26.78
CA VAL A 138 -5.22 37.08 26.70
C VAL A 138 -6.52 36.37 26.28
N ALA A 139 -7.68 36.78 26.85
CA ALA A 139 -8.96 36.20 26.50
C ALA A 139 -9.38 36.44 25.03
N ARG A 140 -9.08 37.62 24.46
CA ARG A 140 -9.45 37.96 23.08
C ARG A 140 -8.51 37.36 22.02
N SER A 141 -7.25 37.15 22.36
CA SER A 141 -6.29 36.48 21.44
C SER A 141 -6.47 34.96 21.45
N SER A 142 -6.73 34.38 22.65
CA SER A 142 -6.98 32.92 22.75
C SER A 142 -8.29 32.52 22.06
N ASP A 143 -9.35 33.33 22.12
CA ASP A 143 -10.63 33.04 21.45
C ASP A 143 -10.55 33.04 19.90
N ARG A 144 -9.55 33.70 19.32
CA ARG A 144 -9.32 33.69 17.87
C ARG A 144 -8.27 32.69 17.41
N LEU A 145 -7.19 32.49 18.17
CA LEU A 145 -6.07 31.62 17.80
C LEU A 145 -6.37 30.16 18.09
N LEU A 146 -7.09 29.84 19.16
CA LEU A 146 -7.46 28.46 19.48
C LEU A 146 -8.23 27.74 18.35
N PRO A 147 -9.29 28.32 17.76
CA PRO A 147 -10.02 27.68 16.67
C PRO A 147 -9.16 27.47 15.42
N GLU A 148 -8.32 28.46 15.04
CA GLU A 148 -7.44 28.37 13.87
C GLU A 148 -6.36 27.30 14.07
N MET A 149 -5.87 27.12 15.28
CA MET A 149 -4.88 26.12 15.62
C MET A 149 -5.44 24.72 15.71
N PHE A 150 -6.65 24.54 16.26
CA PHE A 150 -7.34 23.26 16.22
C PHE A 150 -7.61 22.81 14.77
N ASP A 151 -7.94 23.77 13.89
CA ASP A 151 -8.16 23.50 12.48
C ASP A 151 -6.83 23.13 11.79
N MET A 152 -5.71 23.78 12.13
CA MET A 152 -4.38 23.46 11.63
C MET A 152 -3.89 22.08 12.09
N ASP A 153 -4.03 21.76 13.37
CA ASP A 153 -3.64 20.45 13.94
C ASP A 153 -4.44 19.31 13.31
N ARG A 154 -5.75 19.53 13.14
CA ARG A 154 -6.64 18.61 12.45
C ARG A 154 -6.21 18.39 10.99
N ARG A 155 -5.85 19.45 10.26
CA ARG A 155 -5.38 19.37 8.87
C ARG A 155 -4.06 18.62 8.75
N LEU A 156 -3.12 18.87 9.67
CA LEU A 156 -1.86 18.14 9.74
C LEU A 156 -2.10 16.66 10.06
N GLY A 157 -3.01 16.35 10.98
CA GLY A 157 -3.40 14.98 11.28
C GLY A 157 -4.00 14.26 10.08
N LEU A 158 -4.84 14.94 9.28
CA LEU A 158 -5.39 14.40 8.03
C LEU A 158 -4.29 14.12 7.01
N VAL A 159 -3.38 15.06 6.78
CA VAL A 159 -2.26 14.89 5.86
C VAL A 159 -1.36 13.75 6.32
N TYR A 160 -1.07 13.64 7.62
CA TYR A 160 -0.30 12.52 8.18
C TYR A 160 -0.96 11.17 7.87
N ARG A 161 -2.26 11.02 8.14
CA ARG A 161 -3.00 9.78 7.85
C ARG A 161 -3.02 9.44 6.35
N MET A 162 -3.10 10.45 5.47
CA MET A 162 -3.00 10.24 4.02
C MET A 162 -1.66 9.61 3.60
N PHE A 163 -0.57 9.96 4.28
CA PHE A 163 0.76 9.47 3.90
C PHE A 163 1.14 8.16 4.61
N GLU A 164 0.62 7.89 5.81
CA GLU A 164 0.97 6.72 6.63
C GLU A 164 -0.07 5.60 6.52
N GLU A 165 -1.37 5.91 6.61
CA GLU A 165 -2.42 4.88 6.67
C GLU A 165 -2.78 4.35 5.29
N MET A 166 -2.99 5.21 4.28
CA MET A 166 -3.39 4.76 2.94
C MET A 166 -2.41 3.80 2.27
N PRO A 167 -1.07 4.00 2.34
CA PRO A 167 -0.11 3.07 1.74
C PRO A 167 -0.03 1.71 2.45
N ALA A 168 -0.48 1.60 3.70
CA ALA A 168 -0.47 0.36 4.47
C ALA A 168 -1.45 -0.69 3.90
N HIS A 169 -2.47 -0.25 3.17
CA HIS A 169 -3.45 -1.14 2.56
C HIS A 169 -2.90 -1.81 1.29
N HIS A 170 -3.18 -3.09 1.14
CA HIS A 170 -2.71 -3.88 0.00
C HIS A 170 -3.77 -4.06 -1.09
N ASP A 171 -5.04 -3.98 -0.74
CA ASP A 171 -6.18 -4.09 -1.64
C ASP A 171 -6.65 -2.73 -2.15
N VAL A 172 -7.05 -2.67 -3.43
CA VAL A 172 -7.61 -1.47 -4.08
C VAL A 172 -8.87 -1.00 -3.35
N SER A 173 -9.73 -1.93 -2.94
CA SER A 173 -10.97 -1.61 -2.21
C SER A 173 -10.67 -0.95 -0.86
N GLU A 174 -9.67 -1.43 -0.14
CA GLU A 174 -9.24 -0.86 1.14
C GLU A 174 -8.61 0.54 0.96
N ILE A 175 -7.78 0.71 -0.08
CA ILE A 175 -7.21 2.02 -0.42
C ILE A 175 -8.33 3.01 -0.75
N CYS A 176 -9.31 2.60 -1.57
CA CYS A 176 -10.45 3.43 -1.93
C CYS A 176 -11.35 3.74 -0.73
N ALA A 177 -11.59 2.79 0.17
CA ALA A 177 -12.37 3.00 1.38
C ALA A 177 -11.66 3.96 2.36
N SER A 178 -10.36 3.82 2.55
CA SER A 178 -9.55 4.73 3.36
C SER A 178 -9.55 6.15 2.78
N ALA A 179 -9.36 6.28 1.45
CA ALA A 179 -9.43 7.57 0.77
C ALA A 179 -10.80 8.24 0.90
N LEU A 180 -11.88 7.47 0.78
CA LEU A 180 -13.24 7.96 0.95
C LEU A 180 -13.48 8.47 2.38
N GLY A 181 -13.10 7.70 3.40
CA GLY A 181 -13.23 8.10 4.80
C GLY A 181 -12.50 9.42 5.11
N LEU A 182 -11.27 9.55 4.63
CA LEU A 182 -10.49 10.79 4.76
C LEU A 182 -11.13 11.96 3.99
N ALA A 183 -11.67 11.71 2.79
CA ALA A 183 -12.35 12.75 2.00
C ALA A 183 -13.62 13.27 2.69
N ILE A 184 -14.42 12.37 3.27
CA ILE A 184 -15.61 12.71 4.08
C ILE A 184 -15.21 13.62 5.24
N GLU A 185 -14.14 13.28 5.94
CA GLU A 185 -13.64 14.07 7.07
C GLU A 185 -13.10 15.44 6.63
N VAL A 186 -12.34 15.51 5.52
CA VAL A 186 -11.79 16.76 4.95
C VAL A 186 -12.90 17.75 4.59
N VAL A 187 -13.96 17.25 3.94
CA VAL A 187 -15.05 18.08 3.39
C VAL A 187 -16.17 18.28 4.41
N HIS A 188 -16.18 17.54 5.52
CA HIS A 188 -17.31 17.45 6.47
C HIS A 188 -18.59 16.99 5.76
N ALA A 189 -18.47 15.95 4.95
CA ALA A 189 -19.58 15.37 4.23
C ALA A 189 -20.44 14.47 5.12
N ASP A 190 -21.74 14.35 4.81
CA ASP A 190 -22.66 13.40 5.49
C ASP A 190 -22.45 11.96 5.00
N GLY A 191 -21.70 11.78 3.92
CA GLY A 191 -21.36 10.50 3.32
C GLY A 191 -20.84 10.68 1.90
N GLY A 192 -20.47 9.58 1.27
CA GLY A 192 -19.95 9.59 -0.08
C GLY A 192 -19.77 8.20 -0.66
N TYR A 193 -19.35 8.16 -1.91
CA TYR A 193 -18.94 6.93 -2.57
C TYR A 193 -17.76 7.17 -3.51
N LEU A 194 -17.01 6.10 -3.76
CA LEU A 194 -15.99 6.05 -4.78
C LEU A 194 -16.37 4.97 -5.79
N ALA A 195 -16.48 5.32 -7.06
CA ALA A 195 -16.81 4.41 -8.14
C ALA A 195 -15.71 4.43 -9.19
N LEU A 196 -15.35 3.25 -9.70
CA LEU A 196 -14.39 3.07 -10.77
C LEU A 196 -15.08 2.50 -12.01
N PHE A 197 -14.59 2.88 -13.19
CA PHE A 197 -15.12 2.43 -14.47
C PHE A 197 -14.63 1.02 -14.79
N GLU A 198 -15.57 0.08 -14.91
CA GLU A 198 -15.28 -1.29 -15.30
C GLU A 198 -15.43 -1.45 -16.83
N ARG A 199 -14.30 -1.75 -17.51
CA ARG A 199 -14.29 -1.87 -18.98
C ARG A 199 -15.19 -2.98 -19.53
N GLN A 200 -15.36 -4.08 -18.79
CA GLN A 200 -16.15 -5.22 -19.27
C GLN A 200 -17.65 -4.92 -19.29
N SER A 201 -18.16 -4.29 -18.25
CA SER A 201 -19.56 -3.92 -18.11
C SER A 201 -19.87 -2.54 -18.73
N GLN A 202 -18.85 -1.74 -19.05
CA GLN A 202 -18.98 -0.35 -19.48
C GLN A 202 -19.76 0.50 -18.45
N GLN A 203 -19.61 0.20 -17.16
CA GLN A 203 -20.33 0.84 -16.07
C GLN A 203 -19.38 1.34 -14.99
N LEU A 204 -19.82 2.35 -14.25
CA LEU A 204 -19.20 2.72 -13.00
C LEU A 204 -19.64 1.74 -11.91
N VAL A 205 -18.65 1.07 -11.31
CA VAL A 205 -18.86 0.12 -10.21
C VAL A 205 -18.41 0.80 -8.92
N GLN A 206 -19.31 0.83 -7.94
CA GLN A 206 -19.01 1.33 -6.62
C GLN A 206 -17.99 0.41 -5.92
N VAL A 207 -16.84 0.98 -5.56
CA VAL A 207 -15.73 0.27 -4.91
C VAL A 207 -15.72 0.52 -3.40
N ALA A 208 -16.13 1.74 -3.01
CA ALA A 208 -16.26 2.12 -1.61
C ALA A 208 -17.49 3.01 -1.43
N ALA A 209 -18.14 2.92 -0.25
CA ALA A 209 -19.23 3.79 0.15
C ALA A 209 -19.26 3.95 1.67
N ASP A 210 -19.69 5.12 2.13
CA ASP A 210 -19.91 5.41 3.54
C ASP A 210 -21.09 6.36 3.73
N GLY A 211 -21.74 6.28 4.89
CA GLY A 211 -22.92 7.06 5.23
C GLY A 211 -24.16 6.66 4.41
N MET A 212 -24.96 7.64 3.99
CA MET A 212 -26.20 7.40 3.25
C MET A 212 -25.98 6.89 1.81
N ALA A 213 -24.73 6.90 1.33
CA ALA A 213 -24.36 6.48 -0.02
C ALA A 213 -24.34 4.96 -0.23
N SER A 214 -24.45 4.15 0.83
CA SER A 214 -24.44 2.69 0.75
C SER A 214 -25.61 2.06 -0.03
N ALA A 215 -26.57 2.87 -0.49
CA ALA A 215 -27.74 2.45 -1.25
C ALA A 215 -27.69 2.80 -2.75
N VAL A 216 -26.60 3.39 -3.25
CA VAL A 216 -26.50 3.79 -4.67
C VAL A 216 -26.05 2.58 -5.50
N GLY A 217 -26.96 2.01 -6.27
CA GLY A 217 -26.65 1.01 -7.28
C GLY A 217 -25.76 1.58 -8.40
N SER A 218 -25.32 0.73 -9.33
CA SER A 218 -24.49 1.11 -10.48
C SER A 218 -25.08 2.31 -11.24
N CYS A 219 -24.32 3.40 -11.34
CA CYS A 219 -24.67 4.55 -12.15
C CYS A 219 -24.24 4.31 -13.61
N HIS A 220 -25.11 4.67 -14.57
CA HIS A 220 -24.78 4.61 -16.00
C HIS A 220 -23.93 5.79 -16.43
N LEU A 221 -23.00 5.54 -17.37
CA LEU A 221 -22.08 6.52 -17.96
C LEU A 221 -22.73 7.66 -18.77
N ASP A 222 -24.01 7.60 -19.04
CA ASP A 222 -24.73 8.58 -19.86
C ASP A 222 -24.98 9.93 -19.15
N ASP A 223 -24.45 10.08 -17.94
CA ASP A 223 -24.60 11.30 -17.18
C ASP A 223 -23.65 12.38 -17.69
N THR A 224 -24.22 13.49 -18.14
CA THR A 224 -23.49 14.66 -18.67
C THR A 224 -22.44 15.22 -17.69
N CYS A 225 -22.62 15.02 -16.40
CA CYS A 225 -21.69 15.45 -15.36
C CYS A 225 -20.44 14.57 -15.32
N PHE A 226 -20.59 13.25 -15.47
CA PHE A 226 -19.44 12.34 -15.52
C PHE A 226 -18.63 12.54 -16.80
N GLN A 227 -19.30 12.78 -17.94
CA GLN A 227 -18.66 13.12 -19.19
C GLN A 227 -17.87 14.45 -19.10
N ALA A 228 -18.35 15.43 -18.36
CA ALA A 228 -17.64 16.69 -18.13
C ALA A 228 -16.37 16.48 -17.27
N LEU A 229 -16.42 15.58 -16.29
CA LEU A 229 -15.26 15.21 -15.46
C LEU A 229 -14.21 14.42 -16.26
N ILE A 230 -14.63 13.52 -17.17
CA ILE A 230 -13.73 12.73 -18.00
C ILE A 230 -13.05 13.61 -19.07
N ASN A 231 -13.77 14.56 -19.65
CA ASN A 231 -13.32 15.35 -20.81
C ASN A 231 -12.31 16.46 -20.49
N GLY A 232 -11.72 16.47 -19.30
CA GLY A 232 -10.45 17.19 -19.13
C GLY A 232 -10.48 18.46 -18.32
N HIS A 233 -11.44 18.66 -17.46
CA HIS A 233 -11.33 19.72 -16.47
C HIS A 233 -10.89 19.13 -15.12
N ASP A 234 -9.74 19.59 -14.61
CA ASP A 234 -9.21 19.26 -13.29
C ASP A 234 -10.09 19.76 -12.14
N GLU A 235 -11.31 20.15 -12.42
CA GLU A 235 -12.14 20.89 -11.50
C GLU A 235 -13.13 19.99 -10.75
N LEU A 236 -13.10 20.20 -9.46
CA LEU A 236 -14.09 19.84 -8.48
C LEU A 236 -15.46 20.37 -8.92
N LEU A 237 -16.36 19.50 -9.37
CA LEU A 237 -17.72 19.89 -9.62
C LEU A 237 -18.46 20.04 -8.31
N GLN A 238 -18.99 21.23 -8.08
CA GLN A 238 -19.88 21.51 -6.96
C GLN A 238 -21.24 21.96 -7.55
N ALA A 239 -22.26 21.15 -7.36
CA ALA A 239 -23.60 21.43 -7.86
C ALA A 239 -24.65 21.12 -6.78
N GLY A 240 -25.79 21.80 -6.82
CA GLY A 240 -26.98 21.37 -6.10
C GLY A 240 -27.55 20.08 -6.66
N VAL A 241 -28.27 19.33 -5.86
CA VAL A 241 -28.83 18.00 -6.23
C VAL A 241 -29.75 18.06 -7.46
N ASP A 242 -30.37 19.20 -7.74
CA ASP A 242 -31.28 19.40 -8.89
C ASP A 242 -30.55 19.46 -10.26
N GLY A 243 -29.23 19.61 -10.27
CA GLY A 243 -28.42 19.76 -11.51
C GLY A 243 -27.82 18.46 -12.06
N MET A 244 -27.98 17.34 -11.37
CA MET A 244 -27.39 16.07 -11.73
C MET A 244 -28.45 15.04 -12.09
N GLY A 245 -28.77 14.93 -13.38
CA GLY A 245 -29.68 13.92 -13.89
C GLY A 245 -29.16 12.51 -13.57
N GLY A 246 -29.84 11.81 -12.67
CA GLY A 246 -29.66 10.38 -12.46
C GLY A 246 -29.03 9.94 -11.13
N VAL A 247 -28.39 10.80 -10.34
CA VAL A 247 -27.90 10.42 -9.00
C VAL A 247 -29.00 10.69 -7.96
N CYS A 248 -29.76 9.67 -7.62
CA CYS A 248 -30.78 9.77 -6.57
C CYS A 248 -30.19 9.59 -5.19
N TRP A 249 -30.16 10.67 -4.41
CA TRP A 249 -29.95 10.60 -2.96
C TRP A 249 -31.31 10.58 -2.25
N PRO A 250 -31.69 9.51 -1.56
CA PRO A 250 -32.99 9.44 -0.90
C PRO A 250 -33.12 10.52 0.19
N GLY A 251 -33.99 11.49 0.01
CA GLY A 251 -34.55 12.29 1.08
C GLY A 251 -33.94 13.65 1.40
N LYS A 252 -33.04 14.25 0.60
CA LYS A 252 -32.51 15.61 0.87
C LYS A 252 -32.63 16.52 -0.36
N GLN A 253 -33.49 17.55 -0.26
CA GLN A 253 -33.71 18.58 -1.29
C GLN A 253 -32.71 19.78 -1.22
N GLU A 254 -31.90 19.90 -0.17
CA GLU A 254 -30.96 21.02 0.05
C GLU A 254 -29.54 20.54 0.35
N ALA A 255 -29.01 19.63 -0.45
CA ALA A 255 -27.62 19.17 -0.27
C ALA A 255 -26.76 19.66 -1.44
N SER A 256 -25.52 19.98 -1.16
CA SER A 256 -24.50 20.21 -2.17
C SER A 256 -23.67 18.93 -2.38
N PHE A 257 -23.21 18.80 -3.59
CA PHE A 257 -22.49 17.64 -4.05
C PHE A 257 -21.09 18.07 -4.51
N VAL A 258 -20.07 17.25 -4.15
CA VAL A 258 -18.68 17.47 -4.55
C VAL A 258 -18.21 16.22 -5.29
N ALA A 259 -17.83 16.34 -6.56
CA ALA A 259 -17.27 15.26 -7.34
C ALA A 259 -15.84 15.58 -7.79
N VAL A 260 -14.96 14.60 -7.67
CA VAL A 260 -13.56 14.71 -8.08
C VAL A 260 -13.20 13.49 -8.92
N PRO A 261 -12.59 13.68 -10.11
CA PRO A 261 -12.18 12.56 -10.95
C PRO A 261 -11.00 11.81 -10.29
N VAL A 262 -11.07 10.49 -10.29
CA VAL A 262 -9.97 9.59 -9.92
C VAL A 262 -9.28 9.16 -11.20
N ARG A 263 -7.95 9.27 -11.25
CA ARG A 263 -7.17 9.04 -12.45
C ARG A 263 -6.24 7.83 -12.30
N LEU A 264 -6.02 7.17 -13.42
CA LEU A 264 -5.00 6.14 -13.57
C LEU A 264 -4.16 6.50 -14.80
N GLN A 265 -2.85 6.69 -14.60
CA GLN A 265 -1.92 7.16 -15.66
C GLN A 265 -2.42 8.43 -16.37
N GLY A 266 -3.02 9.34 -15.60
CA GLY A 266 -3.56 10.61 -16.11
C GLY A 266 -4.92 10.53 -16.79
N VAL A 267 -5.47 9.32 -17.01
CA VAL A 267 -6.81 9.09 -17.59
C VAL A 267 -7.82 8.97 -16.46
N ALA A 268 -8.94 9.66 -16.54
CA ALA A 268 -10.02 9.52 -15.59
C ALA A 268 -10.64 8.11 -15.69
N VAL A 269 -10.56 7.36 -14.60
CA VAL A 269 -11.06 5.98 -14.49
C VAL A 269 -12.14 5.84 -13.43
N GLY A 270 -12.49 6.92 -12.74
CA GLY A 270 -13.49 6.88 -11.70
C GLY A 270 -13.83 8.25 -11.16
N VAL A 271 -14.66 8.24 -10.13
CA VAL A 271 -15.14 9.45 -9.47
C VAL A 271 -15.24 9.22 -7.96
N LEU A 272 -14.77 10.19 -7.19
CA LEU A 272 -15.03 10.33 -5.78
C LEU A 272 -16.16 11.34 -5.59
N CYS A 273 -17.28 10.91 -5.04
CA CYS A 273 -18.47 11.72 -4.82
C CYS A 273 -18.74 11.88 -3.32
N LEU A 274 -18.96 13.11 -2.89
CA LEU A 274 -19.20 13.46 -1.49
C LEU A 274 -20.50 14.27 -1.37
N LEU A 275 -21.37 13.90 -0.45
CA LEU A 275 -22.60 14.63 -0.15
C LEU A 275 -22.39 15.52 1.08
N ARG A 276 -22.68 16.79 0.92
CA ARG A 276 -22.48 17.79 1.95
C ARG A 276 -23.78 18.54 2.26
N PRO A 277 -24.08 18.85 3.55
CA PRO A 277 -25.24 19.66 3.89
C PRO A 277 -25.03 21.14 3.47
N GLY A 278 -26.06 21.72 2.82
CA GLY A 278 -26.10 23.14 2.44
C GLY A 278 -25.33 23.49 1.15
N GLU A 279 -25.52 24.72 0.66
CA GLU A 279 -24.92 25.23 -0.59
C GLU A 279 -23.61 26.01 -0.41
N VAL A 280 -22.87 25.81 0.66
CA VAL A 280 -21.67 26.60 0.92
C VAL A 280 -20.51 26.12 0.08
N PRO A 281 -19.87 26.99 -0.74
CA PRO A 281 -18.69 26.61 -1.51
C PRO A 281 -17.54 26.16 -0.61
N LEU A 282 -16.75 25.17 -1.08
CA LEU A 282 -15.56 24.72 -0.37
C LEU A 282 -14.55 25.86 -0.21
N LYS A 283 -14.04 26.02 0.99
CA LYS A 283 -12.91 26.93 1.23
C LYS A 283 -11.70 26.51 0.39
N SER A 284 -10.85 27.47 0.02
CA SER A 284 -9.65 27.26 -0.76
C SER A 284 -8.76 26.16 -0.18
N GLU A 285 -8.56 26.19 1.13
CA GLU A 285 -7.70 25.24 1.84
C GLU A 285 -8.28 23.82 1.82
N THR A 286 -9.59 23.67 2.05
CA THR A 286 -10.27 22.35 1.98
C THR A 286 -10.16 21.75 0.59
N ARG A 287 -10.30 22.59 -0.44
CA ARG A 287 -10.12 22.18 -1.85
C ARG A 287 -8.69 21.70 -2.13
N GLN A 288 -7.69 22.40 -1.58
CA GLN A 288 -6.29 21.98 -1.72
C GLN A 288 -6.00 20.65 -1.05
N ILE A 289 -6.51 20.43 0.19
CA ILE A 289 -6.32 19.15 0.90
C ILE A 289 -7.02 18.01 0.16
N LEU A 290 -8.24 18.22 -0.33
CA LEU A 290 -8.96 17.22 -1.12
C LEU A 290 -8.22 16.90 -2.42
N GLY A 291 -7.66 17.91 -3.10
CA GLY A 291 -6.82 17.71 -4.29
C GLY A 291 -5.55 16.91 -4.00
N LEU A 292 -4.89 17.15 -2.86
CA LEU A 292 -3.74 16.35 -2.42
C LEU A 292 -4.13 14.90 -2.12
N LEU A 293 -5.28 14.69 -1.47
CA LEU A 293 -5.81 13.35 -1.19
C LEU A 293 -6.05 12.55 -2.46
N VAL A 294 -6.75 13.14 -3.43
CA VAL A 294 -7.04 12.48 -4.71
C VAL A 294 -5.75 12.20 -5.47
N LYS A 295 -4.81 13.15 -5.52
CA LYS A 295 -3.51 12.93 -6.15
C LYS A 295 -2.71 11.81 -5.47
N LYS A 296 -2.80 11.66 -4.16
CA LYS A 296 -2.20 10.54 -3.43
C LYS A 296 -2.88 9.22 -3.79
N LEU A 297 -4.22 9.21 -3.85
CA LEU A 297 -5.00 8.05 -4.31
C LEU A 297 -4.58 7.64 -5.73
N ASP A 298 -4.54 8.57 -6.69
CA ASP A 298 -4.11 8.33 -8.07
C ASP A 298 -2.71 7.69 -8.09
N THR A 299 -1.76 8.23 -7.31
CA THR A 299 -0.39 7.68 -7.22
C THR A 299 -0.37 6.24 -6.67
N LEU A 300 -1.19 5.94 -5.67
CA LEU A 300 -1.28 4.58 -5.11
C LEU A 300 -1.91 3.60 -6.11
N LEU A 301 -2.96 4.02 -6.83
CA LEU A 301 -3.58 3.21 -7.88
C LEU A 301 -2.61 2.98 -9.06
N ASP A 302 -1.87 4.02 -9.48
CA ASP A 302 -0.84 3.91 -10.53
C ASP A 302 0.24 2.91 -10.13
N ASN A 303 0.77 2.99 -8.91
CA ASN A 303 1.77 2.06 -8.42
C ASN A 303 1.23 0.62 -8.41
N ARG A 304 -0.01 0.42 -7.96
CA ARG A 304 -0.66 -0.91 -7.98
C ARG A 304 -0.82 -1.44 -9.41
N ALA A 305 -1.26 -0.59 -10.34
CA ALA A 305 -1.40 -0.96 -11.75
C ALA A 305 -0.06 -1.36 -12.38
N VAL A 306 1.00 -0.60 -12.11
CA VAL A 306 2.35 -0.88 -12.61
C VAL A 306 2.88 -2.20 -12.03
N HIS A 307 2.77 -2.42 -10.72
CA HIS A 307 3.19 -3.68 -10.10
C HIS A 307 2.42 -4.88 -10.64
N ALA A 308 1.11 -4.74 -10.82
CA ALA A 308 0.26 -5.78 -11.39
C ALA A 308 0.64 -6.09 -12.85
N ALA A 309 0.89 -5.07 -13.67
CA ALA A 309 1.33 -5.23 -15.04
C ALA A 309 2.71 -5.89 -15.12
N LEU A 310 3.65 -5.50 -14.26
CA LEU A 310 4.98 -6.10 -14.20
C LEU A 310 4.91 -7.58 -13.83
N ALA A 311 4.14 -7.94 -12.80
CA ALA A 311 3.94 -9.33 -12.39
C ALA A 311 3.29 -10.17 -13.52
N ALA A 312 2.32 -9.60 -14.24
CA ALA A 312 1.70 -10.26 -15.38
C ALA A 312 2.68 -10.47 -16.54
N ASN A 313 3.45 -9.45 -16.92
CA ASN A 313 4.45 -9.55 -17.98
C ASN A 313 5.54 -10.56 -17.64
N MET A 314 6.00 -10.59 -16.38
CA MET A 314 6.96 -11.57 -15.91
C MET A 314 6.40 -13.00 -16.04
N ARG A 315 5.14 -13.21 -15.64
CA ARG A 315 4.47 -14.50 -15.78
C ARG A 315 4.33 -14.92 -17.23
N GLU A 316 3.89 -14.04 -18.12
CA GLU A 316 3.79 -14.30 -19.56
C GLU A 316 5.15 -14.66 -20.16
N THR A 317 6.23 -14.02 -19.72
CA THR A 317 7.60 -14.32 -20.13
C THR A 317 8.01 -15.74 -19.71
N LEU A 318 7.74 -16.12 -18.46
CA LEU A 318 8.02 -17.47 -17.96
C LEU A 318 7.22 -18.54 -18.72
N ILE A 319 5.95 -18.27 -19.03
CA ILE A 319 5.12 -19.15 -19.86
C ILE A 319 5.70 -19.31 -21.28
N ALA A 320 6.15 -18.20 -21.88
CA ALA A 320 6.78 -18.25 -23.21
C ALA A 320 8.08 -19.09 -23.18
N LEU A 321 8.86 -19.02 -22.10
CA LEU A 321 10.04 -19.86 -21.90
C LEU A 321 9.67 -21.34 -21.76
N VAL A 322 8.64 -21.68 -20.98
CA VAL A 322 8.14 -23.06 -20.86
C VAL A 322 7.68 -23.59 -22.23
N ARG A 323 6.89 -22.80 -22.97
CA ARG A 323 6.46 -23.16 -24.33
C ARG A 323 7.64 -23.39 -25.30
N SER A 324 8.67 -22.54 -25.19
CA SER A 324 9.90 -22.73 -25.99
C SER A 324 10.61 -24.03 -25.65
N LEU A 325 10.63 -24.41 -24.37
CA LEU A 325 11.16 -25.68 -23.91
C LEU A 325 10.34 -26.86 -24.42
N GLU A 326 9.02 -26.80 -24.31
CA GLU A 326 8.08 -27.82 -24.82
C GLU A 326 8.13 -27.96 -26.33
N ALA A 327 8.46 -26.88 -27.07
CA ALA A 327 8.65 -26.95 -28.52
C ALA A 327 9.88 -27.78 -28.93
N ARG A 328 10.90 -27.91 -28.06
CA ARG A 328 12.06 -28.79 -28.24
C ARG A 328 11.69 -30.26 -28.00
N ASP A 329 10.83 -30.53 -27.02
CA ASP A 329 10.34 -31.87 -26.73
C ASP A 329 8.92 -32.04 -27.29
N ARG A 330 8.81 -32.69 -28.44
CA ARG A 330 7.53 -32.88 -29.16
C ARG A 330 6.44 -33.58 -28.32
N TYR A 331 6.79 -34.16 -27.17
CA TYR A 331 5.91 -34.97 -26.34
C TYR A 331 5.39 -34.26 -25.13
N THR A 332 5.95 -33.09 -24.80
CA THR A 332 5.54 -32.29 -23.66
C THR A 332 4.61 -31.13 -24.04
N ARG A 333 4.14 -31.10 -25.32
CA ARG A 333 3.20 -30.04 -25.74
C ARG A 333 2.00 -29.98 -24.78
N ASP A 334 1.77 -28.83 -24.24
CA ASP A 334 0.69 -28.52 -23.30
C ASP A 334 0.73 -29.33 -21.97
N HIS A 335 1.77 -30.11 -21.71
CA HIS A 335 1.95 -30.88 -20.47
C HIS A 335 1.97 -29.96 -19.25
N SER A 336 2.82 -28.95 -19.27
CA SER A 336 2.94 -27.99 -18.16
C SER A 336 1.61 -27.27 -17.88
N ALA A 337 0.85 -26.94 -18.93
CA ALA A 337 -0.47 -26.33 -18.79
C ALA A 337 -1.48 -27.30 -18.14
N ARG A 338 -1.48 -28.57 -18.54
CA ARG A 338 -2.37 -29.59 -17.94
C ARG A 338 -1.99 -29.85 -16.48
N VAL A 339 -0.68 -30.00 -16.17
CA VAL A 339 -0.20 -30.17 -14.80
C VAL A 339 -0.59 -28.97 -13.93
N GLY A 340 -0.39 -27.73 -14.41
CA GLY A 340 -0.81 -26.53 -13.69
C GLY A 340 -2.32 -26.50 -13.43
N THR A 341 -3.14 -26.85 -14.44
CA THR A 341 -4.61 -26.90 -14.28
C THR A 341 -5.03 -27.96 -13.28
N LEU A 342 -4.47 -29.16 -13.37
CA LEU A 342 -4.80 -30.26 -12.48
C LEU A 342 -4.35 -29.95 -11.05
N SER A 343 -3.16 -29.39 -10.88
CA SER A 343 -2.68 -28.94 -9.57
C SER A 343 -3.64 -27.93 -8.91
N ALA A 344 -4.19 -26.99 -9.69
CA ALA A 344 -5.17 -26.03 -9.21
C ALA A 344 -6.49 -26.70 -8.81
N ILE A 345 -6.98 -27.69 -9.57
CA ILE A 345 -8.19 -28.46 -9.21
C ILE A 345 -7.97 -29.18 -7.87
N LEU A 346 -6.85 -29.89 -7.73
CA LEU A 346 -6.52 -30.58 -6.49
C LEU A 346 -6.40 -29.62 -5.30
N ALA A 347 -5.80 -28.43 -5.51
CA ALA A 347 -5.66 -27.40 -4.50
C ALA A 347 -7.03 -26.83 -4.05
N GLN A 348 -7.96 -26.62 -4.98
CA GLN A 348 -9.34 -26.24 -4.66
C GLN A 348 -10.08 -27.28 -3.85
N ASP A 349 -9.98 -28.55 -4.24
CA ASP A 349 -10.61 -29.67 -3.54
C ASP A 349 -10.01 -29.88 -2.14
N LEU A 350 -8.77 -29.47 -1.92
CA LEU A 350 -8.13 -29.42 -0.60
C LEU A 350 -8.56 -28.22 0.24
N GLY A 351 -9.42 -27.32 -0.27
CA GLY A 351 -9.95 -26.17 0.45
C GLY A 351 -9.00 -24.99 0.56
N LEU A 352 -7.99 -24.88 -0.32
CA LEU A 352 -7.07 -23.76 -0.33
C LEU A 352 -7.76 -22.52 -0.92
N ASP A 353 -7.35 -21.33 -0.47
CA ASP A 353 -7.86 -20.06 -0.98
C ASP A 353 -7.44 -19.79 -2.43
N SER A 354 -8.09 -18.81 -3.07
CA SER A 354 -7.88 -18.51 -4.49
C SER A 354 -6.45 -18.14 -4.85
N ASP A 355 -5.76 -17.42 -3.97
CA ASP A 355 -4.40 -16.94 -4.22
C ASP A 355 -3.41 -18.10 -4.13
N HIS A 356 -3.62 -18.98 -3.18
CA HIS A 356 -2.84 -20.20 -3.04
C HIS A 356 -3.07 -21.17 -4.21
N VAL A 357 -4.30 -21.30 -4.69
CA VAL A 357 -4.63 -22.10 -5.89
C VAL A 357 -3.90 -21.56 -7.12
N ASP A 358 -3.88 -20.25 -7.34
CA ASP A 358 -3.17 -19.64 -8.48
C ASP A 358 -1.64 -19.77 -8.36
N LEU A 359 -1.10 -19.72 -7.15
CA LEU A 359 0.31 -19.99 -6.88
C LEU A 359 0.67 -21.44 -7.24
N ILE A 360 -0.11 -22.42 -6.80
CA ILE A 360 0.11 -23.84 -7.10
C ILE A 360 -0.04 -24.10 -8.60
N ARG A 361 -1.00 -23.46 -9.27
CA ARG A 361 -1.14 -23.51 -10.73
C ARG A 361 0.13 -23.04 -11.42
N THR A 362 0.69 -21.94 -10.97
CA THR A 362 1.94 -21.36 -11.51
C THR A 362 3.12 -22.30 -11.27
N GLY A 363 3.25 -22.88 -10.09
CA GLY A 363 4.27 -23.87 -9.76
C GLY A 363 4.18 -25.11 -10.65
N GLY A 364 2.96 -25.65 -10.85
CA GLY A 364 2.72 -26.77 -11.75
C GLY A 364 3.03 -26.44 -13.23
N LEU A 365 2.77 -25.21 -13.67
CA LEU A 365 3.15 -24.75 -15.00
C LEU A 365 4.68 -24.68 -15.19
N LEU A 366 5.42 -24.29 -14.16
CA LEU A 366 6.86 -24.04 -14.21
C LEU A 366 7.70 -25.25 -13.77
N HIS A 367 7.09 -26.32 -13.22
CA HIS A 367 7.80 -27.40 -12.52
C HIS A 367 9.00 -27.97 -13.30
N ASP A 368 8.89 -28.04 -14.60
CA ASP A 368 9.85 -28.64 -15.53
C ASP A 368 10.79 -27.61 -16.21
N ILE A 369 10.77 -26.33 -15.87
CA ILE A 369 11.57 -25.28 -16.53
C ILE A 369 13.08 -25.61 -16.49
N GLY A 370 13.53 -26.32 -15.48
CA GLY A 370 14.93 -26.73 -15.35
C GLY A 370 15.41 -27.73 -16.39
N LYS A 371 14.51 -28.34 -17.16
CA LYS A 371 14.88 -29.19 -18.31
C LYS A 371 15.65 -28.43 -19.40
N CYS A 372 15.59 -27.08 -19.39
CA CYS A 372 16.42 -26.27 -20.30
C CYS A 372 17.93 -26.49 -20.08
N GLY A 373 18.36 -26.86 -18.88
CA GLY A 373 19.74 -27.21 -18.57
C GLY A 373 20.13 -28.66 -18.86
N VAL A 374 19.19 -29.50 -19.31
CA VAL A 374 19.46 -30.87 -19.66
C VAL A 374 19.93 -30.96 -21.14
N PRO A 375 21.07 -31.61 -21.44
CA PRO A 375 21.55 -31.78 -22.82
C PRO A 375 20.55 -32.53 -23.72
N ASP A 376 20.43 -32.13 -24.99
CA ASP A 376 19.51 -32.75 -25.95
C ASP A 376 19.74 -34.25 -26.12
N SER A 377 21.00 -34.70 -26.03
CA SER A 377 21.36 -36.14 -26.10
C SER A 377 20.71 -36.98 -24.99
N VAL A 378 20.36 -36.33 -23.84
CA VAL A 378 19.66 -36.98 -22.74
C VAL A 378 18.16 -36.71 -22.84
N LEU A 379 17.77 -35.43 -23.01
CA LEU A 379 16.37 -34.99 -23.02
C LEU A 379 15.56 -35.69 -24.13
N LEU A 380 16.14 -35.77 -25.34
CA LEU A 380 15.49 -36.32 -26.54
C LEU A 380 15.85 -37.79 -26.83
N LYS A 381 16.50 -38.44 -25.87
CA LYS A 381 16.95 -39.85 -26.09
C LYS A 381 15.78 -40.78 -26.31
N PRO A 382 15.76 -41.50 -27.45
CA PRO A 382 14.79 -42.52 -27.67
C PRO A 382 15.16 -43.82 -26.92
N GLY A 383 14.55 -44.04 -25.74
CA GLY A 383 14.76 -45.27 -24.96
C GLY A 383 15.01 -45.03 -23.48
N ARG A 384 15.46 -46.09 -22.80
CA ARG A 384 15.75 -46.00 -21.35
C ARG A 384 17.05 -45.22 -21.11
N TYR A 385 17.07 -44.42 -20.07
CA TYR A 385 18.29 -43.76 -19.60
C TYR A 385 19.26 -44.79 -19.00
N THR A 386 20.55 -44.58 -19.19
CA THR A 386 21.59 -45.19 -18.36
C THR A 386 21.59 -44.51 -17.00
N ASP A 387 22.27 -45.07 -15.98
CA ASP A 387 22.35 -44.48 -14.66
C ASP A 387 22.96 -43.07 -14.70
N GLN A 388 23.96 -42.83 -15.57
CA GLN A 388 24.57 -41.51 -15.75
C GLN A 388 23.61 -40.50 -16.37
N GLU A 389 22.90 -40.89 -17.42
CA GLU A 389 21.90 -40.02 -18.06
C GLU A 389 20.72 -39.75 -17.13
N PHE A 390 20.31 -40.71 -16.31
CA PHE A 390 19.28 -40.52 -15.31
C PHE A 390 19.73 -39.56 -14.19
N ALA A 391 21.01 -39.62 -13.81
CA ALA A 391 21.57 -38.64 -12.86
C ALA A 391 21.54 -37.20 -13.42
N ILE A 392 21.83 -37.03 -14.73
CA ILE A 392 21.71 -35.74 -15.43
C ILE A 392 20.26 -35.29 -15.45
N MET A 393 19.31 -36.16 -15.78
CA MET A 393 17.88 -35.83 -15.79
C MET A 393 17.38 -35.42 -14.39
N LYS A 394 17.81 -36.11 -13.32
CA LYS A 394 17.46 -35.81 -11.94
C LYS A 394 17.94 -34.42 -11.46
N ALA A 395 18.81 -33.74 -12.19
CA ALA A 395 19.27 -32.41 -11.81
C ALA A 395 18.28 -31.30 -12.17
N HIS A 396 17.28 -31.54 -13.05
CA HIS A 396 16.39 -30.49 -13.52
C HIS A 396 15.60 -29.78 -12.40
N PRO A 397 15.15 -30.41 -11.29
CA PRO A 397 14.47 -29.69 -10.21
C PRO A 397 15.39 -28.65 -9.56
N ALA A 398 16.64 -29.01 -9.29
CA ALA A 398 17.63 -28.09 -8.74
C ALA A 398 18.04 -26.98 -9.74
N ILE A 399 18.10 -27.30 -11.03
CA ILE A 399 18.34 -26.29 -12.07
C ILE A 399 17.16 -25.33 -12.15
N GLY A 400 15.92 -25.82 -12.09
CA GLY A 400 14.70 -25.00 -12.09
C GLY A 400 14.64 -24.04 -10.90
N ASP A 401 14.94 -24.52 -9.70
CA ASP A 401 15.08 -23.69 -8.50
C ASP A 401 16.14 -22.58 -8.72
N ASN A 402 17.30 -22.93 -9.28
CA ASN A 402 18.38 -21.97 -9.51
C ASN A 402 18.03 -20.91 -10.59
N ILE A 403 17.26 -21.26 -11.61
CA ILE A 403 16.78 -20.31 -12.63
C ILE A 403 15.96 -19.19 -12.00
N LEU A 404 15.14 -19.53 -11.01
CA LEU A 404 14.28 -18.56 -10.31
C LEU A 404 14.93 -18.00 -9.02
N ALA A 405 16.22 -18.31 -8.74
CA ALA A 405 16.87 -17.97 -7.48
C ALA A 405 16.89 -16.48 -7.14
N ASN A 406 16.94 -15.62 -8.17
CA ASN A 406 16.97 -14.16 -8.01
C ASN A 406 15.57 -13.51 -8.04
N MET A 407 14.51 -14.31 -8.02
CA MET A 407 13.12 -13.84 -8.00
C MET A 407 12.53 -13.98 -6.59
N ASP A 408 12.72 -12.95 -5.76
CA ASP A 408 12.30 -12.96 -4.36
C ASP A 408 10.78 -13.18 -4.17
N THR A 409 9.99 -12.85 -5.18
CA THR A 409 8.53 -13.04 -5.17
C THR A 409 8.09 -14.48 -5.45
N MET A 410 9.00 -15.37 -5.86
CA MET A 410 8.70 -16.76 -6.29
C MET A 410 9.25 -17.83 -5.35
N VAL A 411 9.39 -17.52 -4.08
CA VAL A 411 10.00 -18.47 -3.10
C VAL A 411 9.21 -19.77 -2.99
N ARG A 412 7.88 -19.71 -3.01
CA ARG A 412 7.02 -20.90 -2.89
C ARG A 412 7.00 -21.72 -4.18
N GLU A 413 6.95 -21.08 -5.35
CA GLU A 413 7.06 -21.75 -6.64
C GLU A 413 8.41 -22.48 -6.76
N ARG A 414 9.51 -21.85 -6.33
CA ARG A 414 10.84 -22.48 -6.30
C ARG A 414 10.86 -23.76 -5.47
N GLN A 415 10.19 -23.77 -4.32
CA GLN A 415 10.04 -24.97 -3.49
C GLN A 415 9.27 -26.08 -4.23
N MET A 416 8.24 -25.73 -5.00
CA MET A 416 7.53 -26.72 -5.83
C MET A 416 8.44 -27.27 -6.93
N LEU A 417 9.17 -26.41 -7.65
CA LEU A 417 10.09 -26.82 -8.70
C LEU A 417 11.17 -27.77 -8.16
N ARG A 418 11.72 -27.46 -7.00
CA ARG A 418 12.81 -28.26 -6.40
C ARG A 418 12.33 -29.62 -5.93
N HIS A 419 11.10 -29.70 -5.36
CA HIS A 419 10.66 -30.86 -4.60
C HIS A 419 9.53 -31.67 -5.25
N HIS A 420 9.08 -31.35 -6.48
CA HIS A 420 7.99 -32.09 -7.13
C HIS A 420 8.33 -33.56 -7.46
N HIS A 421 9.59 -33.96 -7.41
CA HIS A 421 10.04 -35.34 -7.53
C HIS A 421 10.45 -36.00 -6.20
N GLU A 422 10.19 -35.31 -5.09
CA GLU A 422 10.29 -35.96 -3.79
C GLU A 422 9.15 -36.99 -3.62
N ARG A 423 9.42 -38.04 -2.89
CA ARG A 423 8.47 -39.10 -2.60
C ARG A 423 8.11 -39.08 -1.13
N PHE A 424 6.87 -39.35 -0.83
CA PHE A 424 6.38 -39.34 0.55
C PHE A 424 7.15 -40.31 1.47
N ASP A 425 7.70 -41.40 0.90
CA ASP A 425 8.54 -42.38 1.58
C ASP A 425 10.03 -41.99 1.71
N GLY A 426 10.45 -40.82 1.20
CA GLY A 426 11.83 -40.31 1.27
C GLY A 426 12.80 -40.90 0.24
N TYR A 427 12.34 -41.73 -0.72
CA TYR A 427 13.18 -42.26 -1.80
C TYR A 427 13.17 -41.36 -3.05
N GLY A 428 12.72 -40.12 -2.92
CA GLY A 428 12.70 -39.13 -3.98
C GLY A 428 14.04 -38.43 -4.24
N TYR A 429 13.99 -37.32 -4.95
CA TYR A 429 15.15 -36.47 -5.25
C TYR A 429 14.67 -35.01 -5.43
N PRO A 430 15.53 -33.97 -5.23
CA PRO A 430 16.98 -34.06 -5.02
C PRO A 430 17.40 -34.21 -3.55
N ASP A 431 16.58 -33.79 -2.58
CA ASP A 431 16.98 -33.62 -1.19
C ASP A 431 16.58 -34.80 -0.29
N ARG A 432 15.79 -35.75 -0.83
CA ARG A 432 15.28 -36.95 -0.13
C ARG A 432 14.43 -36.60 1.10
N LEU A 433 13.61 -35.61 0.96
CA LEU A 433 12.63 -35.24 1.98
C LEU A 433 11.55 -36.33 2.09
N ALA A 434 10.99 -36.52 3.29
CA ALA A 434 9.99 -37.55 3.55
C ALA A 434 8.76 -36.97 4.25
N GLY A 435 7.59 -37.53 3.96
CA GLY A 435 6.35 -37.19 4.64
C GLY A 435 6.01 -35.69 4.56
N GLU A 436 5.82 -35.08 5.71
CA GLU A 436 5.44 -33.67 5.82
C GLU A 436 6.61 -32.68 5.67
N ASP A 437 7.85 -33.15 5.69
CA ASP A 437 9.02 -32.33 5.39
C ASP A 437 9.03 -31.87 3.90
N ILE A 438 8.34 -32.59 3.02
CA ILE A 438 8.12 -32.16 1.63
C ILE A 438 7.11 -31.01 1.65
N PRO A 439 7.40 -29.86 1.03
CA PRO A 439 6.44 -28.79 0.91
C PRO A 439 5.08 -29.27 0.37
N PHE A 440 3.99 -28.87 1.02
CA PHE A 440 2.65 -29.40 0.66
C PHE A 440 2.30 -29.12 -0.79
N ASP A 441 2.62 -27.94 -1.28
CA ASP A 441 2.40 -27.51 -2.66
C ASP A 441 3.15 -28.43 -3.66
N ALA A 442 4.36 -28.84 -3.32
CA ALA A 442 5.15 -29.79 -4.15
C ALA A 442 4.53 -31.18 -4.21
N ARG A 443 3.91 -31.64 -3.10
CA ARG A 443 3.17 -32.94 -3.06
C ARG A 443 1.97 -32.94 -4.00
N ILE A 444 1.29 -31.77 -4.13
CA ILE A 444 0.16 -31.59 -5.06
C ILE A 444 0.66 -31.66 -6.51
N VAL A 445 1.72 -30.92 -6.83
CA VAL A 445 2.32 -30.93 -8.19
C VAL A 445 2.85 -32.31 -8.55
N CYS A 446 3.47 -33.04 -7.62
CA CYS A 446 3.93 -34.41 -7.81
C CYS A 446 2.80 -35.36 -8.25
N ALA A 447 1.65 -35.28 -7.60
CA ALA A 447 0.48 -36.10 -7.95
C ALA A 447 -0.09 -35.69 -9.32
N ALA A 448 -0.21 -34.39 -9.59
CA ALA A 448 -0.72 -33.85 -10.85
C ALA A 448 0.16 -34.26 -12.04
N ASP A 449 1.51 -34.16 -11.92
CA ASP A 449 2.45 -34.60 -12.95
C ASP A 449 2.32 -36.11 -13.21
N ALA A 450 2.24 -36.93 -12.17
CA ALA A 450 2.07 -38.35 -12.30
C ALA A 450 0.76 -38.73 -13.01
N ILE A 451 -0.34 -38.06 -12.71
CA ILE A 451 -1.64 -38.27 -13.35
C ILE A 451 -1.57 -37.89 -14.83
N ASP A 452 -1.04 -36.71 -15.17
CA ASP A 452 -0.88 -36.31 -16.56
C ASP A 452 0.03 -37.27 -17.31
N ALA A 453 1.13 -37.69 -16.69
CA ALA A 453 2.03 -38.68 -17.26
C ALA A 453 1.38 -40.04 -17.57
N MET A 454 0.38 -40.46 -16.81
CA MET A 454 -0.36 -41.71 -17.03
C MET A 454 -1.47 -41.55 -18.08
N THR A 455 -2.14 -40.44 -18.13
CA THR A 455 -3.34 -40.19 -18.94
C THR A 455 -3.06 -39.64 -20.34
N THR A 456 -1.79 -39.30 -20.65
CA THR A 456 -1.36 -38.75 -21.95
C THR A 456 -0.51 -39.75 -22.74
N HIS A 457 -0.50 -39.56 -24.08
CA HIS A 457 0.37 -40.35 -24.97
C HIS A 457 1.83 -39.92 -24.81
N ARG A 458 2.74 -40.89 -24.71
CA ARG A 458 4.20 -40.67 -24.76
C ARG A 458 4.80 -41.46 -25.90
N VAL A 459 6.01 -41.11 -26.35
CA VAL A 459 6.71 -41.75 -27.51
C VAL A 459 6.61 -43.28 -27.54
N TYR A 460 6.73 -43.86 -26.38
CA TYR A 460 6.83 -45.33 -26.21
C TYR A 460 5.60 -45.94 -25.56
N ARG A 461 4.56 -45.13 -25.27
CA ARG A 461 3.41 -45.59 -24.50
C ARG A 461 2.14 -44.82 -24.83
N MET A 462 1.10 -45.55 -25.21
CA MET A 462 -0.25 -45.03 -25.30
C MET A 462 -0.73 -44.56 -23.93
N ALA A 463 -1.63 -43.56 -23.88
CA ALA A 463 -2.34 -43.14 -22.67
C ALA A 463 -2.96 -44.35 -22.00
N ARG A 464 -2.82 -44.46 -20.71
CA ARG A 464 -3.44 -45.50 -19.93
C ARG A 464 -4.88 -45.11 -19.60
N PRO A 465 -5.80 -46.08 -19.44
CA PRO A 465 -7.14 -45.77 -19.01
C PRO A 465 -7.16 -45.20 -17.57
N LEU A 466 -8.19 -44.41 -17.24
CA LEU A 466 -8.32 -43.81 -15.91
C LEU A 466 -8.35 -44.84 -14.78
N SER A 467 -8.90 -46.06 -15.04
CA SER A 467 -8.88 -47.15 -14.06
C SER A 467 -7.46 -47.54 -13.64
N PHE A 468 -6.51 -47.56 -14.58
CA PHE A 468 -5.10 -47.81 -14.27
C PHE A 468 -4.51 -46.66 -13.41
N CYS A 469 -4.85 -45.42 -13.72
CA CYS A 469 -4.42 -44.27 -12.93
C CYS A 469 -4.92 -44.36 -11.48
N LEU A 470 -6.19 -44.71 -11.29
CA LEU A 470 -6.80 -44.91 -9.96
C LEU A 470 -6.11 -46.05 -9.19
N GLU A 471 -5.78 -47.18 -9.86
CA GLU A 471 -5.05 -48.26 -9.23
C GLU A 471 -3.66 -47.82 -8.76
N GLN A 472 -2.93 -47.06 -9.61
CA GLN A 472 -1.59 -46.57 -9.28
C GLN A 472 -1.60 -45.56 -8.14
N LEU A 473 -2.57 -44.64 -8.09
CA LEU A 473 -2.72 -43.69 -7.00
C LEU A 473 -2.98 -44.42 -5.67
N LYS A 474 -3.92 -45.38 -5.67
CA LYS A 474 -4.24 -46.19 -4.49
C LYS A 474 -3.04 -47.02 -4.01
N ALA A 475 -2.34 -47.68 -4.93
CA ALA A 475 -1.19 -48.54 -4.63
C ALA A 475 0.03 -47.78 -4.10
N ASN A 476 0.20 -46.52 -4.50
CA ASN A 476 1.34 -45.69 -4.11
C ASN A 476 0.99 -44.59 -3.08
N SER A 477 -0.21 -44.63 -2.49
CA SER A 477 -0.60 -43.77 -1.37
C SER A 477 0.28 -44.06 -0.15
N GLY A 478 0.83 -43.04 0.48
CA GLY A 478 1.76 -43.16 1.62
C GLY A 478 3.19 -43.58 1.24
N THR A 479 3.45 -43.84 -0.04
CA THR A 479 4.81 -44.17 -0.55
C THR A 479 5.29 -43.11 -1.52
N GLN A 480 4.79 -43.06 -2.75
CA GLN A 480 5.12 -42.00 -3.69
C GLN A 480 4.34 -40.73 -3.40
N PHE A 481 3.06 -40.84 -3.05
CA PHE A 481 2.13 -39.72 -2.93
C PHE A 481 1.64 -39.51 -1.50
N ASP A 482 1.36 -38.27 -1.15
CA ASP A 482 0.64 -37.91 0.10
C ASP A 482 -0.78 -38.51 0.08
N PRO A 483 -1.19 -39.28 1.10
CA PRO A 483 -2.53 -39.85 1.16
C PRO A 483 -3.67 -38.84 1.03
N ARG A 484 -3.51 -37.63 1.59
CA ARG A 484 -4.51 -36.56 1.48
C ARG A 484 -4.69 -36.05 0.06
N VAL A 485 -3.58 -35.92 -0.68
CA VAL A 485 -3.60 -35.53 -2.09
C VAL A 485 -4.19 -36.64 -2.96
N VAL A 486 -3.89 -37.90 -2.64
CA VAL A 486 -4.47 -39.05 -3.35
C VAL A 486 -5.98 -39.11 -3.21
N GLU A 487 -6.53 -38.85 -2.02
CA GLU A 487 -7.98 -38.85 -1.78
C GLU A 487 -8.71 -37.86 -2.71
N VAL A 488 -8.27 -36.60 -2.75
CA VAL A 488 -8.88 -35.59 -3.62
C VAL A 488 -8.61 -35.86 -5.11
N ALA A 489 -7.46 -36.42 -5.45
CA ALA A 489 -7.14 -36.79 -6.84
C ALA A 489 -8.07 -37.92 -7.36
N ILE A 490 -8.38 -38.91 -6.54
CA ILE A 490 -9.35 -39.96 -6.86
C ILE A 490 -10.74 -39.34 -7.05
N ALA A 491 -11.18 -38.46 -6.15
CA ALA A 491 -12.46 -37.77 -6.25
C ALA A 491 -12.57 -36.93 -7.53
N ALA A 492 -11.51 -36.20 -7.90
CA ALA A 492 -11.45 -35.40 -9.13
C ALA A 492 -11.55 -36.26 -10.39
N ILE A 493 -10.88 -37.43 -10.41
CA ILE A 493 -10.99 -38.39 -11.52
C ILE A 493 -12.40 -38.97 -11.63
N GLU A 494 -13.00 -39.38 -10.52
CA GLU A 494 -14.35 -39.98 -10.48
C GLU A 494 -15.44 -38.95 -10.85
N ARG A 495 -15.24 -37.68 -10.56
CA ARG A 495 -16.10 -36.56 -10.94
C ARG A 495 -16.00 -36.19 -12.44
N GLY A 496 -14.92 -36.65 -13.11
CA GLY A 496 -14.69 -36.42 -14.53
C GLY A 496 -13.91 -35.15 -14.87
N ASP A 497 -13.26 -34.53 -13.89
CA ASP A 497 -12.39 -33.36 -14.08
C ASP A 497 -11.08 -33.71 -14.78
N VAL A 498 -10.68 -34.97 -14.69
CA VAL A 498 -9.52 -35.55 -15.39
C VAL A 498 -9.99 -36.39 -16.58
N ARG A 499 -9.45 -36.10 -17.77
CA ARG A 499 -9.77 -36.85 -18.99
C ARG A 499 -8.50 -37.42 -19.61
N THR A 500 -8.63 -38.57 -20.24
CA THR A 500 -7.52 -39.11 -21.07
C THR A 500 -7.40 -38.32 -22.38
N GLN A 501 -6.23 -38.24 -22.95
CA GLN A 501 -6.03 -37.55 -24.24
C GLN A 501 -6.87 -38.21 -25.37
N ALA A 502 -7.19 -39.48 -25.27
CA ALA A 502 -8.07 -40.16 -26.20
C ALA A 502 -9.54 -39.66 -26.11
N GLU A 503 -10.00 -39.33 -24.92
CA GLU A 503 -11.34 -38.78 -24.67
C GLU A 503 -11.45 -37.29 -25.07
N ALA A 504 -10.36 -36.53 -24.90
CA ALA A 504 -10.30 -35.11 -25.26
C ALA A 504 -10.34 -34.90 -26.80
N SER A 505 -9.86 -35.85 -27.60
CA SER A 505 -9.84 -35.73 -29.07
C SER A 505 -11.22 -35.86 -29.75
N HIS A 506 -12.28 -36.17 -29.00
CA HIS A 506 -13.64 -36.33 -29.52
C HIS A 506 -14.54 -35.11 -29.33
N GLN A 507 -14.06 -34.04 -28.68
CA GLN A 507 -14.75 -32.78 -28.62
C GLN A 507 -13.86 -31.66 -29.18
N PRO A 508 -14.27 -30.95 -30.24
CA PRO A 508 -13.58 -29.72 -30.65
C PRO A 508 -13.86 -28.67 -29.57
N ASP A 509 -12.83 -27.96 -29.15
CA ASP A 509 -12.85 -26.75 -28.33
C ASP A 509 -13.13 -26.88 -26.83
N GLY A 510 -12.30 -27.63 -26.12
CA GLY A 510 -12.36 -27.71 -24.65
C GLY A 510 -11.07 -27.36 -23.89
N VAL A 511 -9.97 -27.09 -24.58
CA VAL A 511 -8.77 -26.56 -23.93
C VAL A 511 -8.91 -25.04 -23.87
N MET A 512 -9.25 -24.53 -22.70
CA MET A 512 -9.17 -23.07 -22.49
C MET A 512 -7.79 -22.58 -22.95
N PRO A 513 -7.72 -21.55 -23.79
CA PRO A 513 -6.41 -20.99 -24.15
C PRO A 513 -5.68 -20.60 -22.88
N LEU A 514 -4.35 -20.82 -22.85
CA LEU A 514 -3.52 -20.54 -21.67
C LEU A 514 -3.73 -19.11 -21.12
N SER A 515 -4.12 -18.17 -21.98
CA SER A 515 -4.53 -16.81 -21.62
C SER A 515 -5.80 -16.76 -20.75
N ALA A 516 -6.68 -17.75 -20.84
CA ALA A 516 -7.90 -17.84 -20.01
C ALA A 516 -7.65 -18.58 -18.68
N LEU A 517 -6.58 -19.43 -18.64
CA LEU A 517 -6.15 -20.11 -17.42
C LEU A 517 -5.41 -19.16 -16.43
N ILE A 518 -5.02 -17.98 -16.91
CA ILE A 518 -4.28 -16.98 -16.14
C ILE A 518 -5.23 -15.80 -15.85
N SER A 519 -6.40 -16.09 -15.33
CA SER A 519 -7.26 -15.08 -14.73
C SER A 519 -6.66 -14.67 -13.38
N VAL A 520 -5.59 -13.86 -13.43
CA VAL A 520 -5.24 -13.07 -12.27
C VAL A 520 -6.37 -12.07 -12.09
N LYS A 521 -7.11 -12.17 -11.02
CA LYS A 521 -7.88 -11.08 -10.45
C LYS A 521 -6.93 -9.93 -10.11
N THR A 522 -6.39 -9.26 -11.11
CA THR A 522 -5.77 -7.95 -10.92
C THR A 522 -6.94 -7.01 -10.91
N GLU A 523 -7.47 -6.70 -9.72
CA GLU A 523 -8.61 -5.79 -9.56
C GLU A 523 -8.39 -4.48 -10.31
N VAL A 524 -7.14 -4.00 -10.35
CA VAL A 524 -6.78 -2.79 -11.11
C VAL A 524 -6.94 -2.97 -12.63
N ARG A 525 -6.72 -4.17 -13.22
CA ARG A 525 -6.94 -4.40 -14.65
C ARG A 525 -8.41 -4.35 -15.08
N LYS A 526 -9.34 -4.49 -14.14
CA LYS A 526 -10.76 -4.28 -14.44
C LYS A 526 -11.06 -2.83 -14.76
N TYR A 527 -10.31 -1.90 -14.21
CA TYR A 527 -10.52 -0.45 -14.27
C TYR A 527 -9.50 0.27 -15.17
N ALA A 528 -8.40 -0.38 -15.55
CA ALA A 528 -7.39 0.12 -16.51
C ALA A 528 -7.65 -0.45 -17.93
#